data_9f1401f28c49a7500adcc814bf98e2e1
#
_entry.id   9f1401f28c49a7500adcc814bf98e2e1
#
_cell.length_a   1.000
_cell.length_b   1.000
_cell.length_c   1.000
_cell.angle_alpha   90.00
_cell.angle_beta   90.00
_cell.angle_gamma   90.00
#
_symmetry.space_group_name_H-M   'P 1'
#
loop_
_entity.id
_entity.type
_entity.pdbx_description
1 polymer ?
#
loop_
_entity_poly.entity_id
_entity_poly.type
_entity_poly.pdbx_seq_one_letter_code
_entity_poly.pdbx_strand_id
1 'polypeptide(L)' 'MKFLIKHDINTAGKDELMTLSGIGEAKADAIIRYRDEHGKFQKIEDLMEVEGIKDGVFQKVKDQIKI' A
#
# COMPACT_ATOMS: atom_id res chain seq x y z
N MET A 1 -16.36 -18.49 8.19
CA MET A 1 -14.93 -18.31 7.97
C MET A 1 -14.65 -17.05 7.19
N LYS A 2 -13.64 -16.33 7.60
CA LYS A 2 -13.30 -15.06 6.96
C LYS A 2 -12.07 -15.23 6.08
N PHE A 3 -12.18 -14.85 4.83
CA PHE A 3 -11.05 -14.86 3.92
C PHE A 3 -10.42 -13.49 3.91
N LEU A 4 -9.09 -13.45 4.04
CA LEU A 4 -8.34 -12.23 3.91
C LEU A 4 -7.66 -12.25 2.55
N ILE A 5 -8.12 -11.36 1.68
CA ILE A 5 -7.49 -11.18 0.38
C ILE A 5 -6.43 -10.11 0.57
N LYS A 6 -5.18 -10.50 0.32
CA LYS A 6 -4.08 -9.55 0.43
C LYS A 6 -3.74 -9.01 -0.95
N HIS A 7 -3.48 -7.71 -0.98
CA HIS A 7 -3.16 -7.02 -2.23
C HIS A 7 -1.65 -6.81 -2.33
N ASP A 8 -1.09 -7.17 -3.48
CA ASP A 8 0.34 -7.00 -3.72
C ASP A 8 0.62 -5.53 -4.04
N ILE A 9 1.33 -4.86 -3.14
CA ILE A 9 1.58 -3.43 -3.30
C ILE A 9 2.52 -3.12 -4.47
N ASN A 10 3.20 -4.12 -5.00
CA ASN A 10 4.08 -3.92 -6.16
C ASN A 10 3.32 -3.97 -7.47
N THR A 11 2.13 -4.55 -7.50
CA THR A 11 1.37 -4.73 -8.74
C THR A 11 0.00 -4.09 -8.71
N ALA A 12 -0.50 -3.73 -7.53
CA ALA A 12 -1.86 -3.18 -7.40
C ALA A 12 -1.99 -1.86 -8.16
N GLY A 13 -3.11 -1.71 -8.85
CA GLY A 13 -3.44 -0.44 -9.49
C GLY A 13 -4.04 0.54 -8.51
N LYS A 14 -4.31 1.75 -8.99
CA LYS A 14 -4.84 2.81 -8.14
C LYS A 14 -6.14 2.41 -7.46
N ASP A 15 -7.08 1.88 -8.23
CA ASP A 15 -8.39 1.51 -7.67
C ASP A 15 -8.25 0.42 -6.61
N GLU A 16 -7.38 -0.54 -6.85
CA GLU A 16 -7.15 -1.60 -5.89
C GLU A 16 -6.54 -1.06 -4.61
N LEU A 17 -5.56 -0.16 -4.72
CA LEU A 17 -4.93 0.45 -3.54
C LEU A 17 -5.94 1.25 -2.74
N MET A 18 -6.89 1.89 -3.40
CA MET A 18 -7.90 2.69 -2.72
C MET A 18 -8.89 1.86 -1.92
N THR A 19 -8.92 0.54 -2.13
CA THR A 19 -9.76 -0.33 -1.30
C THR A 19 -9.13 -0.60 0.06
N LEU A 20 -7.85 -0.26 0.24
CA LEU A 20 -7.17 -0.46 1.51
C LEU A 20 -7.65 0.57 2.53
N SER A 21 -7.69 0.15 3.79
CA SER A 21 -8.15 1.03 4.88
C SER A 21 -7.28 2.28 4.98
N GLY A 22 -7.90 3.46 4.91
CA GLY A 22 -7.18 4.70 5.06
C GLY A 22 -6.41 5.16 3.84
N ILE A 23 -6.51 4.46 2.72
CA ILE A 23 -5.83 4.84 1.49
C ILE A 23 -6.83 5.47 0.54
N GLY A 24 -6.77 6.79 0.44
CA GLY A 24 -7.55 7.52 -0.55
C GLY A 24 -6.75 7.73 -1.82
N GLU A 25 -7.29 8.58 -2.69
CA GLU A 25 -6.68 8.82 -3.99
C GLU A 25 -5.25 9.34 -3.87
N ALA A 26 -5.03 10.33 -3.00
CA ALA A 26 -3.71 10.94 -2.87
C ALA A 26 -2.65 9.93 -2.41
N LYS A 27 -3.00 9.08 -1.45
CA LYS A 27 -2.07 8.08 -0.95
C LYS A 27 -1.84 6.98 -1.98
N ALA A 28 -2.89 6.58 -2.71
CA ALA A 28 -2.73 5.60 -3.77
C ALA A 28 -1.79 6.11 -4.86
N ASP A 29 -1.95 7.37 -5.25
CA ASP A 29 -1.06 7.98 -6.24
C ASP A 29 0.38 8.04 -5.72
N ALA A 30 0.55 8.35 -4.43
CA ALA A 30 1.88 8.41 -3.84
C ALA A 30 2.56 7.05 -3.83
N ILE A 31 1.81 5.99 -3.57
CA ILE A 31 2.36 4.62 -3.59
C ILE A 31 2.83 4.28 -5.00
N ILE A 32 2.01 4.57 -6.00
CA ILE A 32 2.36 4.26 -7.39
C ILE A 32 3.59 5.06 -7.80
N ARG A 33 3.62 6.35 -7.45
CA ARG A 33 4.78 7.20 -7.78
C ARG A 33 6.04 6.67 -7.12
N TYR A 34 5.95 6.29 -5.84
CA TYR A 34 7.11 5.79 -5.13
C TYR A 34 7.69 4.56 -5.82
N ARG A 35 6.84 3.59 -6.15
CA ARG A 35 7.36 2.37 -6.78
C ARG A 35 7.89 2.61 -8.18
N ASP A 36 7.35 3.63 -8.88
CA ASP A 36 7.86 3.98 -10.20
C ASP A 36 9.22 4.65 -10.12
N GLU A 37 9.46 5.43 -9.06
CA GLU A 37 10.70 6.18 -8.90
C GLU A 37 11.80 5.37 -8.20
N HIS A 38 11.42 4.50 -7.28
CA HIS A 38 12.37 3.77 -6.43
C HIS A 38 12.41 2.28 -6.67
N GLY A 39 11.55 1.79 -7.55
CA GLY A 39 11.46 0.36 -7.81
C GLY A 39 10.54 -0.35 -6.83
N LYS A 40 10.54 -1.67 -6.93
CA LYS A 40 9.63 -2.48 -6.13
C LYS A 40 9.90 -2.37 -4.64
N PHE A 41 8.83 -2.44 -3.87
CA PHE A 41 8.95 -2.57 -2.42
C PHE A 41 9.57 -3.94 -2.11
N GLN A 42 10.54 -3.95 -1.21
CA GLN A 42 11.22 -5.18 -0.83
C GLN A 42 10.49 -5.90 0.30
N LYS A 43 9.69 -5.17 1.04
CA LYS A 43 8.90 -5.69 2.15
C LYS A 43 7.74 -4.74 2.37
N ILE A 44 6.69 -5.22 3.05
CA ILE A 44 5.51 -4.37 3.24
C ILE A 44 5.82 -3.14 4.07
N GLU A 45 6.78 -3.24 5.00
CA GLU A 45 7.18 -2.10 5.84
C GLU A 45 7.74 -0.96 5.03
N ASP A 46 8.25 -1.21 3.84
CA ASP A 46 8.76 -0.15 2.98
C ASP A 46 7.65 0.82 2.56
N LEU A 47 6.39 0.42 2.73
CA LEU A 47 5.27 1.32 2.44
C LEU A 47 5.35 2.59 3.28
N MET A 48 5.97 2.52 4.45
CA MET A 48 6.11 3.68 5.32
C MET A 48 7.11 4.70 4.80
N GLU A 49 7.86 4.37 3.76
CA GLU A 49 8.73 5.32 3.07
C GLU A 49 7.93 6.24 2.16
N VAL A 50 6.70 5.88 1.85
CA VAL A 50 5.85 6.67 0.97
C VAL A 50 5.31 7.88 1.72
N GLU A 51 5.36 9.04 1.07
CA GLU A 51 4.83 10.26 1.66
C GLU A 51 3.35 10.09 2.02
N GLY A 52 2.98 10.46 3.24
CA GLY A 52 1.61 10.35 3.70
C GLY A 52 1.28 9.03 4.37
N ILE A 53 2.19 8.05 4.30
CA ILE A 53 1.95 6.76 4.94
C ILE A 53 2.96 6.58 6.07
N LYS A 54 2.47 6.75 7.28
CA LYS A 54 3.27 6.57 8.49
C LYS A 54 2.73 5.39 9.26
N ASP A 55 3.24 5.20 10.47
CA ASP A 55 2.90 4.04 11.27
C ASP A 55 1.39 3.85 11.45
N GLY A 56 0.65 4.92 11.68
CA GLY A 56 -0.79 4.82 11.90
C GLY A 56 -1.52 4.23 10.70
N VAL A 57 -1.19 4.71 9.51
CA VAL A 57 -1.80 4.20 8.28
C VAL A 57 -1.32 2.78 8.01
N PHE A 58 -0.01 2.55 8.19
CA PHE A 58 0.55 1.22 7.96
C PHE A 58 -0.14 0.17 8.84
N GLN A 59 -0.37 0.48 10.12
CA GLN A 59 -1.02 -0.47 11.02
C GLN A 59 -2.42 -0.84 10.53
N LYS A 60 -3.10 0.07 9.86
CA LYS A 60 -4.45 -0.21 9.33
C LYS A 60 -4.42 -1.13 8.13
N VAL A 61 -3.36 -1.08 7.34
CA VAL A 61 -3.33 -1.82 6.06
C VAL A 61 -2.46 -3.08 6.10
N LYS A 62 -1.61 -3.24 7.10
CA LYS A 62 -0.59 -4.30 7.09
C LYS A 62 -1.15 -5.70 6.87
N ASP A 63 -2.36 -5.96 7.35
CA ASP A 63 -2.98 -7.27 7.18
C ASP A 63 -3.69 -7.41 5.83
N GLN A 64 -3.75 -6.34 5.05
CA GLN A 64 -4.43 -6.32 3.76
C GLN A 64 -3.45 -6.33 2.59
N ILE A 65 -2.15 -6.30 2.87
CA ILE A 65 -1.13 -6.15 1.83
C ILE A 65 -0.07 -7.24 1.91
N LYS A 66 0.61 -7.40 0.79
CA LYS A 66 1.74 -8.33 0.68
C LYS A 66 2.67 -7.84 -0.42
N ILE A 67 3.79 -8.52 -0.58
CA ILE A 67 4.64 -8.39 -1.76
C ILE A 67 4.88 -9.75 -2.38
#